data_702f64ac1faa252655b5ad1f6895e5fb
#
_entry.id   702f64ac1faa252655b5ad1f6895e5fb
#
_cell.length_a   1.000
_cell.length_b   1.000
_cell.length_c   1.000
_cell.angle_alpha   90.00
_cell.angle_beta   90.00
_cell.angle_gamma   90.00
#
_symmetry.space_group_name_H-M   'P 1'
#
loop_
_entity.id
_entity.type
_entity.pdbx_description
1 polymer ?
#
loop_
_entity_poly.entity_id
_entity_poly.type
_entity_poly.pdbx_seq_one_letter_code
_entity_poly.pdbx_strand_id
1 'polypeptide(L)'
;MRITTLLLIVFCLLGFLTSCAQTNRIPRDTPEAILKATTRCDHESLAKNYEDAAREMQSKVKEHKKMLESYGTVTFNYGKEGLTLQSQCESLINLYEQAVKVNMDMANSHRAMAAEIK
;
A
#
# COMPACT_ATOMS: atom_id res chain seq x y z
N MET A 1 38.01 30.54 9.45
CA MET A 1 36.84 30.50 10.35
C MET A 1 35.50 30.30 9.64
N ARG A 2 35.23 30.95 8.52
CA ARG A 2 33.90 30.82 7.84
C ARG A 2 33.65 29.47 7.17
N ILE A 3 34.66 28.78 6.67
CA ILE A 3 34.53 27.48 5.99
C ILE A 3 34.31 26.34 6.98
N THR A 4 34.96 26.36 8.13
CA THR A 4 34.77 25.37 9.20
C THR A 4 33.39 25.46 9.84
N THR A 5 32.85 26.68 9.99
CA THR A 5 31.50 26.89 10.52
C THR A 5 30.42 26.42 9.51
N LEU A 6 30.62 26.64 8.22
CA LEU A 6 29.76 26.15 7.14
C LEU A 6 29.75 24.61 7.08
N LEU A 7 30.90 23.95 7.20
CA LEU A 7 31.03 22.49 7.23
C LEU A 7 30.33 21.89 8.46
N LEU A 8 30.42 22.52 9.62
CA LEU A 8 29.70 22.08 10.82
C LEU A 8 28.18 22.19 10.67
N ILE A 9 27.67 23.25 10.08
CA ILE A 9 26.24 23.45 9.84
C ILE A 9 25.71 22.41 8.84
N VAL A 10 26.45 22.13 7.76
CA VAL A 10 26.08 21.11 6.77
C VAL A 10 26.09 19.71 7.41
N PHE A 11 27.05 19.41 8.29
CA PHE A 11 27.13 18.13 8.99
C PHE A 11 26.00 17.94 10.01
N CYS A 12 25.59 19.01 10.70
CA CYS A 12 24.44 19.00 11.59
C CYS A 12 23.11 18.84 10.83
N LEU A 13 22.96 19.44 9.64
CA LEU A 13 21.76 19.31 8.81
C LEU A 13 21.62 17.91 8.21
N LEU A 14 22.72 17.22 7.91
CA LEU A 14 22.72 15.83 7.43
C LEU A 14 22.41 14.82 8.54
N GLY A 15 22.65 15.17 9.81
CA GLY A 15 22.37 14.29 10.96
C GLY A 15 20.89 14.14 11.31
N PHE A 16 20.00 15.02 10.83
CA PHE A 16 18.55 14.95 11.11
C PHE A 16 17.76 14.10 10.12
N LEU A 17 18.40 13.53 9.10
CA LEU A 17 17.78 12.60 8.15
C LEU A 17 17.90 11.13 8.58
N THR A 18 18.01 10.86 9.89
CA THR A 18 17.75 9.51 10.40
C THR A 18 16.25 9.24 10.43
N SER A 19 15.63 9.43 9.28
CA SER A 19 14.39 8.81 8.91
C SER A 19 14.51 7.29 9.12
N CYS A 20 13.45 6.61 9.48
CA CYS A 20 13.31 5.16 9.68
C CYS A 20 13.82 4.31 8.50
N ALA A 21 15.00 4.60 8.00
CA ALA A 21 15.62 3.98 6.82
C ALA A 21 16.37 2.68 7.14
N GLN A 22 16.23 2.15 8.35
CA GLN A 22 16.67 0.78 8.60
C GLN A 22 15.58 -0.17 8.11
N THR A 23 15.72 -0.48 6.87
CA THR A 23 15.00 -1.49 6.11
C THR A 23 15.30 -2.90 6.63
N ASN A 24 14.82 -3.23 7.80
CA ASN A 24 14.25 -4.54 7.97
C ASN A 24 12.87 -4.44 7.34
N ARG A 25 12.77 -4.78 6.06
CA ARG A 25 11.47 -5.02 5.43
C ARG A 25 10.83 -6.13 6.25
N ILE A 26 9.98 -5.73 7.19
CA ILE A 26 9.08 -6.68 7.84
C ILE A 26 8.28 -7.28 6.69
N PRO A 27 8.37 -8.61 6.45
CA PRO A 27 7.62 -9.23 5.37
C PRO A 27 6.16 -8.82 5.51
N ARG A 28 5.56 -8.38 4.41
CA ARG A 28 4.15 -8.01 4.35
C ARG A 28 3.36 -9.19 4.93
N ASP A 29 2.47 -8.94 5.90
CA ASP A 29 1.45 -9.88 6.37
C ASP A 29 1.91 -11.11 7.15
N THR A 30 3.06 -11.10 7.79
CA THR A 30 3.34 -12.17 8.74
C THR A 30 2.74 -11.84 10.11
N PRO A 31 2.02 -12.78 10.76
CA PRO A 31 1.55 -12.59 12.13
C PRO A 31 2.66 -12.17 13.08
N GLU A 32 3.88 -12.66 12.83
CA GLU A 32 5.08 -12.33 13.58
C GLU A 32 5.47 -10.84 13.48
N ALA A 33 5.32 -10.23 12.31
CA ALA A 33 5.60 -8.80 12.12
C ALA A 33 4.64 -7.93 12.94
N ILE A 34 3.36 -8.30 12.98
CA ILE A 34 2.33 -7.61 13.76
C ILE A 34 2.60 -7.78 15.25
N LEU A 35 2.93 -8.98 15.70
CA LEU A 35 3.22 -9.28 17.11
C LEU A 35 4.50 -8.59 17.62
N LYS A 36 5.47 -8.33 16.75
CA LYS A 36 6.74 -7.66 17.08
C LYS A 36 6.69 -6.15 16.92
N ALA A 37 5.62 -5.60 16.38
CA ALA A 37 5.48 -4.16 16.19
C ALA A 37 5.25 -3.47 17.56
N THR A 38 6.30 -2.89 18.10
CA THR A 38 6.29 -2.23 19.42
C THR A 38 6.76 -0.79 19.37
N THR A 39 7.35 -0.38 18.27
CA THR A 39 7.88 0.99 18.11
C THR A 39 7.03 1.78 17.10
N ARG A 40 7.15 3.11 17.20
CA ARG A 40 6.56 4.01 16.20
C ARG A 40 6.96 3.65 14.77
N CYS A 41 8.25 3.36 14.56
CA CYS A 41 8.77 2.98 13.23
C CYS A 41 8.17 1.66 12.73
N ASP A 42 7.94 0.69 13.62
CA ASP A 42 7.30 -0.57 13.22
C ASP A 42 5.89 -0.33 12.70
N HIS A 43 5.09 0.46 13.42
CA HIS A 43 3.73 0.79 13.01
C HIS A 43 3.69 1.65 11.74
N GLU A 44 4.59 2.61 11.57
CA GLU A 44 4.71 3.40 10.33
C GLU A 44 5.09 2.50 9.14
N SER A 45 5.97 1.52 9.35
CA SER A 45 6.34 0.53 8.33
C SER A 45 5.17 -0.37 7.94
N LEU A 46 4.40 -0.85 8.91
CA LEU A 46 3.19 -1.63 8.66
C LEU A 46 2.14 -0.80 7.91
N ALA A 47 1.90 0.44 8.32
CA ALA A 47 0.98 1.34 7.62
C ALA A 47 1.37 1.50 6.16
N LYS A 48 2.66 1.71 5.88
CA LYS A 48 3.17 1.81 4.51
C LYS A 48 2.96 0.52 3.71
N ASN A 49 3.19 -0.65 4.32
CA ASN A 49 2.97 -1.93 3.66
C ASN A 49 1.50 -2.11 3.23
N TYR A 50 0.55 -1.75 4.10
CA TYR A 50 -0.88 -1.80 3.77
C TYR A 50 -1.26 -0.79 2.70
N GLU A 51 -0.69 0.41 2.68
CA GLU A 51 -0.89 1.37 1.59
C GLU A 51 -0.35 0.85 0.25
N ASP A 52 0.81 0.20 0.25
CA ASP A 52 1.38 -0.41 -0.95
C ASP A 52 0.47 -1.54 -1.46
N ALA A 53 -0.10 -2.35 -0.55
CA ALA A 53 -1.09 -3.37 -0.89
C ALA A 53 -2.37 -2.75 -1.48
N ALA A 54 -2.88 -1.66 -0.88
CA ALA A 54 -4.04 -0.95 -1.41
C ALA A 54 -3.79 -0.41 -2.82
N ARG A 55 -2.60 0.14 -3.10
CA ARG A 55 -2.22 0.61 -4.46
C ARG A 55 -2.16 -0.53 -5.47
N GLU A 56 -1.66 -1.69 -5.07
CA GLU A 56 -1.63 -2.89 -5.91
C GLU A 56 -3.06 -3.33 -6.27
N MET A 57 -3.94 -3.42 -5.28
CA MET A 57 -5.36 -3.76 -5.51
C MET A 57 -6.06 -2.70 -6.38
N GLN A 58 -5.76 -1.41 -6.18
CA GLN A 58 -6.28 -0.34 -7.04
C GLN A 58 -5.82 -0.47 -8.50
N SER A 59 -4.61 -0.96 -8.74
CA SER A 59 -4.13 -1.28 -10.09
C SER A 59 -4.95 -2.42 -10.71
N LYS A 60 -5.27 -3.46 -9.93
CA LYS A 60 -6.13 -4.57 -10.37
C LYS A 60 -7.55 -4.10 -10.71
N VAL A 61 -8.12 -3.19 -9.92
CA VAL A 61 -9.42 -2.56 -10.24
C VAL A 61 -9.37 -1.89 -11.63
N LYS A 62 -8.33 -1.09 -11.90
CA LYS A 62 -8.18 -0.39 -13.18
C LYS A 62 -7.99 -1.37 -14.35
N GLU A 63 -7.22 -2.42 -14.14
CA GLU A 63 -6.99 -3.47 -15.14
C GLU A 63 -8.32 -4.16 -15.50
N HIS A 64 -9.07 -4.62 -14.52
CA HIS A 64 -10.33 -5.31 -14.74
C HIS A 64 -11.42 -4.39 -15.30
N LYS A 65 -11.44 -3.10 -14.97
CA LYS A 65 -12.35 -2.13 -15.60
C LYS A 65 -12.08 -2.00 -17.12
N LYS A 66 -10.80 -1.99 -17.53
CA LYS A 66 -10.44 -2.01 -18.95
C LYS A 66 -10.83 -3.34 -19.65
N MET A 67 -10.66 -4.45 -18.95
CA MET A 67 -11.09 -5.76 -19.47
C MET A 67 -12.60 -5.81 -19.64
N LEU A 68 -13.36 -5.25 -18.71
CA LEU A 68 -14.81 -5.19 -18.76
C LEU A 68 -15.31 -4.44 -20.00
N GLU A 69 -14.68 -3.32 -20.36
CA GLU A 69 -14.97 -2.58 -21.61
C GLU A 69 -14.78 -3.48 -22.83
N SER A 70 -13.74 -4.33 -22.84
CA SER A 70 -13.48 -5.28 -23.94
C SER A 70 -14.48 -6.43 -23.99
N TYR A 71 -15.02 -6.85 -22.85
CA TYR A 71 -15.99 -7.95 -22.80
C TYR A 71 -17.34 -7.63 -23.45
N GLY A 72 -17.68 -6.35 -23.60
CA GLY A 72 -18.86 -5.95 -24.40
C GLY A 72 -18.82 -6.49 -25.83
N THR A 73 -17.64 -6.43 -26.46
CA THR A 73 -17.42 -6.99 -27.79
C THR A 73 -17.40 -8.53 -27.79
N VAL A 74 -16.77 -9.13 -26.76
CA VAL A 74 -16.69 -10.59 -26.58
C VAL A 74 -18.08 -11.17 -26.36
N THR A 75 -18.94 -10.53 -25.57
CA THR A 75 -20.32 -10.94 -25.33
C THR A 75 -21.12 -11.00 -26.60
N PHE A 76 -20.94 -10.04 -27.51
CA PHE A 76 -21.60 -10.05 -28.83
C PHE A 76 -21.23 -11.28 -29.64
N ASN A 77 -19.96 -11.73 -29.58
CA ASN A 77 -19.46 -12.85 -30.35
C ASN A 77 -19.74 -14.24 -29.73
N TYR A 78 -19.73 -14.34 -28.41
CA TYR A 78 -19.74 -15.59 -27.65
C TYR A 78 -20.98 -15.79 -26.78
N GLY A 79 -21.94 -14.87 -26.80
CA GLY A 79 -23.24 -15.01 -26.12
C GLY A 79 -23.12 -15.26 -24.61
N LYS A 80 -23.63 -16.41 -24.15
CA LYS A 80 -23.69 -16.75 -22.72
C LYS A 80 -22.34 -16.79 -22.03
N GLU A 81 -21.32 -17.32 -22.69
CA GLU A 81 -19.96 -17.39 -22.15
C GLU A 81 -19.37 -15.99 -21.97
N GLY A 82 -19.63 -15.08 -22.90
CA GLY A 82 -19.22 -13.68 -22.79
C GLY A 82 -19.87 -12.98 -21.59
N LEU A 83 -21.17 -13.20 -21.36
CA LEU A 83 -21.89 -12.68 -20.17
C LEU A 83 -21.31 -13.25 -18.87
N THR A 84 -20.94 -14.53 -18.85
CA THR A 84 -20.31 -15.14 -17.68
C THR A 84 -18.98 -14.48 -17.36
N LEU A 85 -18.12 -14.26 -18.35
CA LEU A 85 -16.83 -13.59 -18.18
C LEU A 85 -16.99 -12.15 -17.70
N GLN A 86 -17.98 -11.43 -18.23
CA GLN A 86 -18.32 -10.08 -17.77
C GLN A 86 -18.70 -10.06 -16.30
N SER A 87 -19.62 -10.92 -15.87
CA SER A 87 -20.07 -11.04 -14.48
C SER A 87 -18.92 -11.41 -13.52
N GLN A 88 -18.03 -12.33 -13.95
CA GLN A 88 -16.85 -12.68 -13.16
C GLN A 88 -15.88 -11.50 -13.02
N CYS A 89 -15.68 -10.72 -14.08
CA CYS A 89 -14.84 -9.53 -14.05
C CYS A 89 -15.41 -8.46 -13.11
N GLU A 90 -16.73 -8.23 -13.15
CA GLU A 90 -17.42 -7.33 -12.22
C GLU A 90 -17.25 -7.78 -10.76
N SER A 91 -17.35 -9.08 -10.49
CA SER A 91 -17.13 -9.65 -9.16
C SER A 91 -15.70 -9.42 -8.67
N LEU A 92 -14.70 -9.57 -9.54
CA LEU A 92 -13.30 -9.28 -9.20
C LEU A 92 -13.07 -7.81 -8.92
N ILE A 93 -13.68 -6.90 -9.69
CA ILE A 93 -13.62 -5.45 -9.42
C ILE A 93 -14.13 -5.16 -8.00
N ASN A 94 -15.29 -5.68 -7.64
CA ASN A 94 -15.87 -5.49 -6.32
C ASN A 94 -14.98 -6.03 -5.18
N LEU A 95 -14.37 -7.21 -5.36
CA LEU A 95 -13.45 -7.79 -4.39
C LEU A 95 -12.19 -6.94 -4.22
N TYR A 96 -11.61 -6.46 -5.30
CA TYR A 96 -10.43 -5.60 -5.26
C TYR A 96 -10.74 -4.23 -4.64
N GLU A 97 -11.89 -3.64 -4.92
CA GLU A 97 -12.32 -2.38 -4.28
C GLU A 97 -12.50 -2.54 -2.77
N GLN A 98 -13.07 -3.66 -2.32
CA GLN A 98 -13.14 -3.99 -0.90
C GLN A 98 -11.75 -4.18 -0.29
N ALA A 99 -10.85 -4.87 -0.98
CA ALA A 99 -9.47 -5.06 -0.53
C ALA A 99 -8.71 -3.73 -0.42
N VAL A 100 -8.90 -2.78 -1.34
CA VAL A 100 -8.36 -1.41 -1.23
C VAL A 100 -8.81 -0.76 0.06
N LYS A 101 -10.11 -0.78 0.33
CA LYS A 101 -10.68 -0.16 1.53
C LYS A 101 -10.10 -0.76 2.80
N VAL A 102 -10.11 -2.08 2.94
CA VAL A 102 -9.62 -2.78 4.14
C VAL A 102 -8.14 -2.50 4.37
N ASN A 103 -7.32 -2.54 3.34
CA ASN A 103 -5.89 -2.23 3.47
C ASN A 103 -5.66 -0.78 3.91
N MET A 104 -6.43 0.18 3.39
CA MET A 104 -6.34 1.58 3.84
C MET A 104 -6.79 1.75 5.28
N ASP A 105 -7.85 1.05 5.71
CA ASP A 105 -8.32 1.08 7.11
C ASP A 105 -7.23 0.51 8.05
N MET A 106 -6.55 -0.57 7.68
CA MET A 106 -5.43 -1.14 8.43
C MET A 106 -4.23 -0.18 8.48
N ALA A 107 -3.91 0.48 7.38
CA ALA A 107 -2.85 1.49 7.34
C ALA A 107 -3.14 2.64 8.31
N ASN A 108 -4.38 3.14 8.32
CA ASN A 108 -4.81 4.21 9.22
C ASN A 108 -4.77 3.76 10.69
N SER A 109 -5.15 2.52 11.00
CA SER A 109 -5.05 1.97 12.34
C SER A 109 -3.60 1.93 12.84
N HIS A 110 -2.66 1.48 12.02
CA HIS A 110 -1.24 1.48 12.39
C HIS A 110 -0.67 2.89 12.54
N ARG A 111 -1.10 3.87 11.74
CA ARG A 111 -0.73 5.27 11.95
C ARG A 111 -1.25 5.84 13.27
N ALA A 112 -2.48 5.50 13.63
CA ALA A 112 -3.03 5.90 14.92
C ALA A 112 -2.20 5.32 16.07
N MET A 113 -1.85 4.02 16.03
CA MET A 113 -0.98 3.39 17.02
C MET A 113 0.40 4.06 17.08
N ALA A 114 1.01 4.37 15.93
CA ALA A 114 2.29 5.07 15.87
C ALA A 114 2.24 6.45 16.54
N ALA A 115 1.13 7.15 16.44
CA ALA A 115 0.94 8.48 17.04
C ALA A 115 0.81 8.44 18.58
N GLU A 116 0.34 7.31 19.14
CA GLU A 116 0.19 7.13 20.60
C GLU A 116 1.52 6.79 21.30
N ILE A 117 2.50 6.28 20.55
CA ILE A 117 3.82 5.91 21.10
C ILE A 117 4.66 7.18 21.25
N LYS A 118 5.00 7.51 22.52
CA LYS A 118 5.81 8.68 22.89
C LYS A 118 7.31 8.40 22.76
#